data_aa70424b5a55188fc5fe788e1013d402
#
_entry.id   aa70424b5a55188fc5fe788e1013d402
#
_cell.length_a   1.000
_cell.length_b   1.000
_cell.length_c   1.000
_cell.angle_alpha   90.00
_cell.angle_beta   90.00
_cell.angle_gamma   90.00
#
_symmetry.space_group_name_H-M   'P 1'
#
loop_
_entity.id
_entity.type
_entity.pdbx_description
1 polymer ?
#
loop_
_entity_poly.entity_id
_entity_poly.type
_entity_poly.pdbx_seq_one_letter_code
_entity_poly.pdbx_strand_id
1 'polypeptide(L)'
;LGIVPMATEVAHICGAAMGHFTGMGVEVTADVPDFTGVLEAFQSLRAVLFATLMAPILEQNRVQIAPEIIGNIERGLKIDLAQIFAAERVRIALYQKMLTFFESHDFLICPAASIPPFPVEQRFVTEIDGKPCATYIDWFAITFALTMTACPVVSVPCGFTATGLPVGVQIVGKPPGEAALLRAARQFEQSLGLAKQLPINPHNGRGVI
;
A
#
# COMPACT_ATOMS: atom_id res chain seq x y z
N LEU A 1 -8.78 4.87 0.70
CA LEU A 1 -8.61 5.42 -0.65
C LEU A 1 -9.78 5.05 -1.59
N GLY A 2 -10.67 4.12 -1.19
CA GLY A 2 -11.85 3.76 -1.97
C GLY A 2 -11.60 3.02 -3.30
N ILE A 3 -10.38 2.55 -3.54
CA ILE A 3 -9.96 1.98 -4.83
C ILE A 3 -10.09 0.44 -4.92
N VAL A 4 -10.12 -0.24 -3.78
CA VAL A 4 -10.25 -1.70 -3.66
C VAL A 4 -11.08 -2.06 -2.44
N PRO A 5 -11.63 -3.28 -2.36
CA PRO A 5 -12.25 -3.78 -1.14
C PRO A 5 -11.28 -3.77 0.04
N MET A 6 -11.84 -3.62 1.24
CA MET A 6 -11.11 -3.60 2.51
C MET A 6 -11.71 -4.63 3.44
N ALA A 7 -10.88 -5.45 4.10
CA ALA A 7 -11.36 -6.36 5.13
C ALA A 7 -11.93 -5.55 6.31
N THR A 8 -13.11 -5.92 6.75
CA THR A 8 -13.84 -5.23 7.84
C THR A 8 -13.00 -5.16 9.12
N GLU A 9 -12.26 -6.23 9.45
CA GLU A 9 -11.38 -6.27 10.62
C GLU A 9 -10.25 -5.23 10.51
N VAL A 10 -9.60 -5.10 9.34
CA VAL A 10 -8.54 -4.10 9.11
C VAL A 10 -9.10 -2.69 9.21
N ALA A 11 -10.27 -2.44 8.57
CA ALA A 11 -10.93 -1.14 8.63
C ALA A 11 -11.25 -0.74 10.06
N HIS A 12 -11.76 -1.69 10.88
CA HIS A 12 -12.09 -1.47 12.30
C HIS A 12 -10.85 -1.13 13.12
N ILE A 13 -9.77 -1.92 13.00
CA ILE A 13 -8.53 -1.71 13.75
C ILE A 13 -7.90 -0.36 13.38
N CYS A 14 -7.78 -0.05 12.10
CA CYS A 14 -7.24 1.22 11.65
C CYS A 14 -8.12 2.41 12.07
N GLY A 15 -9.45 2.26 12.03
CA GLY A 15 -10.39 3.28 12.48
C GLY A 15 -10.24 3.55 13.98
N ALA A 16 -10.15 2.50 14.82
CA ALA A 16 -9.93 2.63 16.25
C ALA A 16 -8.60 3.35 16.57
N ALA A 17 -7.55 3.08 15.78
CA ALA A 17 -6.24 3.73 15.94
C ALA A 17 -6.28 5.25 15.70
N MET A 18 -7.28 5.77 14.99
CA MET A 18 -7.45 7.24 14.80
C MET A 18 -7.75 7.95 16.13
N GLY A 19 -8.29 7.24 17.11
CA GLY A 19 -8.47 7.77 18.47
C GLY A 19 -7.17 8.22 19.15
N HIS A 20 -6.03 7.65 18.78
CA HIS A 20 -4.73 8.09 19.29
C HIS A 20 -4.34 9.47 18.75
N PHE A 21 -4.67 9.78 17.51
CA PHE A 21 -4.44 11.12 16.94
C PHE A 21 -5.33 12.17 17.62
N THR A 22 -6.62 11.89 17.80
CA THR A 22 -7.52 12.81 18.52
C THR A 22 -7.11 12.97 19.97
N GLY A 23 -6.62 11.93 20.64
CA GLY A 23 -6.06 11.98 21.97
C GLY A 23 -4.81 12.85 22.11
N MET A 24 -4.07 13.07 21.03
CA MET A 24 -2.93 14.00 20.96
C MET A 24 -3.34 15.43 20.57
N GLY A 25 -4.65 15.72 20.44
CA GLY A 25 -5.15 17.03 20.02
C GLY A 25 -5.12 17.28 18.52
N VAL A 26 -4.95 16.23 17.70
CA VAL A 26 -4.97 16.32 16.25
C VAL A 26 -6.43 16.25 15.78
N GLU A 27 -6.82 17.15 14.88
CA GLU A 27 -8.10 17.07 14.18
C GLU A 27 -8.05 15.95 13.13
N VAL A 28 -9.00 15.02 13.17
CA VAL A 28 -9.10 13.90 12.23
C VAL A 28 -10.40 14.02 11.47
N THR A 29 -10.31 14.16 10.15
CA THR A 29 -11.44 14.24 9.23
C THR A 29 -11.44 13.06 8.27
N ALA A 30 -12.63 12.64 7.83
CA ALA A 30 -12.78 11.60 6.82
C ALA A 30 -12.76 12.26 5.43
N ASP A 31 -11.56 12.49 4.91
CA ASP A 31 -11.34 13.05 3.59
C ASP A 31 -10.26 12.27 2.83
N VAL A 32 -10.36 12.25 1.51
CA VAL A 32 -9.42 11.54 0.64
C VAL A 32 -9.37 12.18 -0.76
N PRO A 33 -8.18 12.38 -1.33
CA PRO A 33 -8.04 12.78 -2.73
C PRO A 33 -8.66 11.75 -3.68
N ASP A 34 -9.06 12.19 -4.85
CA ASP A 34 -9.59 11.29 -5.88
C ASP A 34 -8.47 10.47 -6.54
N PHE A 35 -8.51 9.16 -6.32
CA PHE A 35 -7.59 8.15 -6.88
C PHE A 35 -8.14 7.45 -8.14
N THR A 36 -9.15 8.01 -8.81
CA THR A 36 -9.72 7.42 -10.03
C THR A 36 -8.65 7.19 -11.09
N GLY A 37 -8.64 6.00 -11.67
CA GLY A 37 -7.71 5.59 -12.73
C GLY A 37 -6.33 5.14 -12.26
N VAL A 38 -5.99 5.28 -10.97
CA VAL A 38 -4.64 4.98 -10.46
C VAL A 38 -4.26 3.50 -10.64
N LEU A 39 -5.21 2.58 -10.46
CA LEU A 39 -4.93 1.14 -10.58
C LEU A 39 -4.48 0.76 -11.99
N GLU A 40 -5.19 1.22 -13.02
CA GLU A 40 -4.84 0.95 -14.41
C GLU A 40 -3.55 1.66 -14.83
N ALA A 41 -3.36 2.90 -14.40
CA ALA A 41 -2.11 3.64 -14.64
C ALA A 41 -0.90 2.93 -14.02
N PHE A 42 -1.02 2.49 -12.76
CA PHE A 42 0.03 1.72 -12.09
C PHE A 42 0.33 0.42 -12.84
N GLN A 43 -0.69 -0.36 -13.20
CA GLN A 43 -0.51 -1.63 -13.91
C GLN A 43 0.17 -1.42 -15.28
N SER A 44 -0.14 -0.33 -15.98
CA SER A 44 0.48 -0.01 -17.27
C SER A 44 1.95 0.36 -17.09
N LEU A 45 2.27 1.29 -16.18
CA LEU A 45 3.67 1.69 -15.92
C LEU A 45 4.50 0.54 -15.35
N ARG A 46 3.90 -0.27 -14.47
CA ARG A 46 4.54 -1.48 -13.92
C ARG A 46 4.85 -2.49 -15.01
N ALA A 47 3.95 -2.74 -15.93
CA ALA A 47 4.16 -3.67 -17.03
C ALA A 47 5.32 -3.20 -17.95
N VAL A 48 5.40 -1.90 -18.26
CA VAL A 48 6.54 -1.31 -18.99
C VAL A 48 7.85 -1.54 -18.23
N LEU A 49 7.86 -1.32 -16.92
CA LEU A 49 9.04 -1.56 -16.08
C LEU A 49 9.48 -3.03 -16.13
N PHE A 50 8.53 -3.97 -16.00
CA PHE A 50 8.83 -5.40 -16.09
C PHE A 50 9.39 -5.78 -17.47
N ALA A 51 8.79 -5.29 -18.56
CA ALA A 51 9.30 -5.53 -19.90
C ALA A 51 10.71 -4.96 -20.06
N THR A 52 10.96 -3.75 -19.59
CA THR A 52 12.28 -3.10 -19.67
C THR A 52 13.36 -3.90 -18.95
N LEU A 53 13.09 -4.37 -17.75
CA LEU A 53 14.09 -5.01 -16.90
C LEU A 53 14.23 -6.52 -17.16
N MET A 54 13.15 -7.20 -17.51
CA MET A 54 13.10 -8.66 -17.49
C MET A 54 12.88 -9.31 -18.85
N ALA A 55 12.43 -8.57 -19.89
CA ALA A 55 12.28 -9.17 -21.22
C ALA A 55 13.60 -9.77 -21.76
N PRO A 56 14.78 -9.15 -21.55
CA PRO A 56 16.05 -9.73 -22.03
C PRO A 56 16.39 -11.10 -21.44
N ILE A 57 15.89 -11.41 -20.25
CA ILE A 57 16.18 -12.68 -19.55
C ILE A 57 15.04 -13.70 -19.67
N LEU A 58 13.87 -13.29 -20.18
CA LEU A 58 12.67 -14.12 -20.20
C LEU A 58 12.86 -15.39 -21.02
N GLU A 59 13.45 -15.29 -22.22
CA GLU A 59 13.61 -16.45 -23.13
C GLU A 59 14.44 -17.57 -22.49
N GLN A 60 15.53 -17.20 -21.81
CA GLN A 60 16.46 -18.15 -21.22
C GLN A 60 15.97 -18.73 -19.88
N ASN A 61 15.09 -18.00 -19.16
CA ASN A 61 14.71 -18.32 -17.78
C ASN A 61 13.19 -18.52 -17.60
N ARG A 62 12.41 -18.65 -18.68
CA ARG A 62 10.95 -18.70 -18.63
C ARG A 62 10.38 -19.72 -17.63
N VAL A 63 11.00 -20.89 -17.52
CA VAL A 63 10.55 -21.96 -16.60
C VAL A 63 10.81 -21.64 -15.11
N GLN A 64 11.70 -20.68 -14.83
CA GLN A 64 12.06 -20.26 -13.47
C GLN A 64 11.29 -19.00 -13.03
N ILE A 65 10.63 -18.32 -13.98
CA ILE A 65 9.91 -17.07 -13.72
C ILE A 65 8.43 -17.39 -13.46
N ALA A 66 7.89 -16.81 -12.40
CA ALA A 66 6.48 -16.98 -12.02
C ALA A 66 5.53 -16.51 -13.14
N PRO A 67 4.41 -17.22 -13.39
CA PRO A 67 3.48 -16.90 -14.48
C PRO A 67 2.97 -15.46 -14.46
N GLU A 68 2.74 -14.89 -13.28
CA GLU A 68 2.27 -13.51 -13.11
C GLU A 68 3.32 -12.48 -13.58
N ILE A 69 4.62 -12.80 -13.37
CA ILE A 69 5.72 -11.96 -13.85
C ILE A 69 5.82 -12.04 -15.38
N ILE A 70 5.73 -13.26 -15.93
CA ILE A 70 5.67 -13.46 -17.38
C ILE A 70 4.53 -12.64 -18.00
N GLY A 71 3.32 -12.73 -17.41
CA GLY A 71 2.17 -11.96 -17.87
C GLY A 71 2.39 -10.44 -17.84
N ASN A 72 3.10 -9.91 -16.82
CA ASN A 72 3.46 -8.49 -16.77
C ASN A 72 4.48 -8.12 -17.86
N ILE A 73 5.48 -8.95 -18.11
CA ILE A 73 6.47 -8.72 -19.18
C ILE A 73 5.76 -8.69 -20.55
N GLU A 74 4.94 -9.71 -20.83
CA GLU A 74 4.21 -9.84 -22.09
C GLU A 74 3.20 -8.69 -22.31
N ARG A 75 2.54 -8.24 -21.23
CA ARG A 75 1.70 -7.03 -21.26
C ARG A 75 2.52 -5.80 -21.61
N GLY A 76 3.66 -5.61 -20.94
CA GLY A 76 4.53 -4.44 -21.15
C GLY A 76 5.08 -4.34 -22.58
N LEU A 77 5.42 -5.49 -23.20
CA LEU A 77 5.86 -5.54 -24.60
C LEU A 77 4.77 -5.15 -25.61
N LYS A 78 3.49 -5.16 -25.21
CA LYS A 78 2.34 -4.81 -26.06
C LYS A 78 1.81 -3.39 -25.81
N ILE A 79 2.23 -2.73 -24.75
CA ILE A 79 1.80 -1.37 -24.42
C ILE A 79 2.33 -0.38 -25.47
N ASP A 80 1.45 0.45 -26.00
CA ASP A 80 1.80 1.51 -26.91
C ASP A 80 2.10 2.84 -26.19
N LEU A 81 2.67 3.80 -26.92
CA LEU A 81 2.99 5.12 -26.38
C LEU A 81 1.75 5.89 -25.88
N ALA A 82 0.60 5.71 -26.52
CA ALA A 82 -0.63 6.40 -26.11
C ALA A 82 -1.09 5.93 -24.72
N GLN A 83 -0.96 4.63 -24.45
CA GLN A 83 -1.26 4.03 -23.15
C GLN A 83 -0.27 4.51 -22.07
N ILE A 84 1.03 4.61 -22.40
CA ILE A 84 2.04 5.17 -21.48
C ILE A 84 1.72 6.63 -21.16
N PHE A 85 1.43 7.45 -22.17
CA PHE A 85 1.07 8.86 -21.96
C PHE A 85 -0.23 9.01 -21.16
N ALA A 86 -1.21 8.14 -21.33
CA ALA A 86 -2.43 8.13 -20.54
C ALA A 86 -2.14 7.84 -19.07
N ALA A 87 -1.33 6.82 -18.79
CA ALA A 87 -0.93 6.45 -17.43
C ALA A 87 -0.13 7.57 -16.74
N GLU A 88 0.80 8.21 -17.45
CA GLU A 88 1.58 9.34 -16.93
C GLU A 88 0.70 10.57 -16.65
N ARG A 89 -0.30 10.86 -17.49
CA ARG A 89 -1.27 11.94 -17.20
C ARG A 89 -2.04 11.67 -15.91
N VAL A 90 -2.48 10.43 -15.66
CA VAL A 90 -3.13 10.05 -14.40
C VAL A 90 -2.19 10.26 -13.21
N ARG A 91 -0.92 9.83 -13.33
CA ARG A 91 0.09 10.01 -12.27
C ARG A 91 0.33 11.48 -11.96
N ILE A 92 0.49 12.33 -12.97
CA ILE A 92 0.68 13.78 -12.81
C ILE A 92 -0.56 14.41 -12.15
N ALA A 93 -1.76 14.07 -12.63
CA ALA A 93 -3.01 14.58 -12.07
C ALA A 93 -3.19 14.17 -10.60
N LEU A 94 -2.84 12.93 -10.25
CA LEU A 94 -2.88 12.46 -8.86
C LEU A 94 -1.91 13.26 -7.98
N TYR A 95 -0.69 13.50 -8.45
CA TYR A 95 0.27 14.34 -7.72
C TYR A 95 -0.29 15.74 -7.44
N GLN A 96 -0.93 16.39 -8.43
CA GLN A 96 -1.56 17.69 -8.25
C GLN A 96 -2.71 17.63 -7.22
N LYS A 97 -3.55 16.59 -7.27
CA LYS A 97 -4.61 16.38 -6.28
C LYS A 97 -4.06 16.24 -4.87
N MET A 98 -2.93 15.51 -4.70
CA MET A 98 -2.26 15.41 -3.42
C MET A 98 -1.74 16.76 -2.92
N LEU A 99 -1.15 17.58 -3.79
CA LEU A 99 -0.68 18.91 -3.39
C LEU A 99 -1.85 19.79 -2.93
N THR A 100 -2.98 19.77 -3.65
CA THR A 100 -4.21 20.49 -3.25
C THR A 100 -4.77 19.98 -1.92
N PHE A 101 -4.80 18.66 -1.72
CA PHE A 101 -5.21 18.06 -0.44
C PHE A 101 -4.36 18.59 0.74
N PHE A 102 -3.04 18.67 0.54
CA PHE A 102 -2.12 19.19 1.56
C PHE A 102 -2.13 20.72 1.74
N GLU A 103 -3.01 21.46 1.08
CA GLU A 103 -3.27 22.89 1.40
C GLU A 103 -4.11 23.02 2.68
N SER A 104 -4.94 22.01 2.99
CA SER A 104 -5.83 21.98 4.15
C SER A 104 -5.55 20.85 5.13
N HIS A 105 -4.64 19.91 4.81
CA HIS A 105 -4.30 18.76 5.64
C HIS A 105 -2.79 18.62 5.79
N ASP A 106 -2.33 18.26 6.98
CA ASP A 106 -0.91 18.01 7.24
C ASP A 106 -0.48 16.60 6.78
N PHE A 107 -1.37 15.62 6.94
CA PHE A 107 -1.12 14.21 6.61
C PHE A 107 -2.38 13.54 6.06
N LEU A 108 -2.17 12.54 5.19
CA LEU A 108 -3.20 11.56 4.84
C LEU A 108 -2.87 10.25 5.55
N ILE A 109 -3.87 9.62 6.18
CA ILE A 109 -3.68 8.34 6.87
C ILE A 109 -4.60 7.29 6.24
N CYS A 110 -4.06 6.12 5.94
CA CYS A 110 -4.83 5.00 5.42
C CYS A 110 -4.25 3.67 5.91
N PRO A 111 -4.98 2.55 5.83
CA PRO A 111 -4.43 1.22 6.14
C PRO A 111 -3.20 0.89 5.29
N ALA A 112 -2.28 0.12 5.85
CA ALA A 112 -1.08 -0.33 5.14
C ALA A 112 -1.37 -1.41 4.09
N ALA A 113 -2.36 -2.27 4.34
CA ALA A 113 -2.85 -3.27 3.40
C ALA A 113 -4.35 -3.43 3.56
N SER A 114 -5.02 -4.00 2.55
CA SER A 114 -6.48 -4.19 2.57
C SER A 114 -6.92 -5.39 3.41
N ILE A 115 -5.99 -6.28 3.76
CA ILE A 115 -6.22 -7.52 4.49
C ILE A 115 -5.16 -7.73 5.57
N PRO A 116 -5.42 -8.52 6.61
CA PRO A 116 -4.37 -8.99 7.51
C PRO A 116 -3.44 -9.99 6.80
N PRO A 117 -2.30 -10.34 7.43
CA PRO A 117 -1.43 -11.40 6.92
C PRO A 117 -2.22 -12.71 6.70
N PHE A 118 -1.92 -13.41 5.62
CA PHE A 118 -2.54 -14.68 5.23
C PHE A 118 -1.51 -15.82 5.19
N PRO A 119 -1.93 -17.10 5.16
CA PRO A 119 -1.00 -18.24 5.17
C PRO A 119 0.02 -18.19 4.04
N VAL A 120 1.27 -18.57 4.32
CA VAL A 120 2.40 -18.53 3.36
C VAL A 120 2.20 -19.45 2.16
N GLU A 121 1.40 -20.50 2.32
CA GLU A 121 1.03 -21.44 1.25
C GLU A 121 0.09 -20.80 0.22
N GLN A 122 -0.62 -19.75 0.61
CA GLN A 122 -1.49 -18.99 -0.28
C GLN A 122 -0.67 -17.95 -1.04
N ARG A 123 -0.55 -18.08 -2.35
CA ARG A 123 0.28 -17.18 -3.17
C ARG A 123 -0.25 -15.74 -3.23
N PHE A 124 -1.58 -15.58 -3.27
CA PHE A 124 -2.26 -14.28 -3.30
C PHE A 124 -3.74 -14.46 -2.93
N VAL A 125 -4.39 -13.37 -2.64
CA VAL A 125 -5.81 -13.33 -2.26
C VAL A 125 -6.67 -13.09 -3.49
N THR A 126 -7.72 -13.87 -3.66
CA THR A 126 -8.66 -13.79 -4.79
C THR A 126 -9.94 -13.02 -4.46
N GLU A 127 -10.23 -12.84 -3.15
CA GLU A 127 -11.38 -12.07 -2.67
C GLU A 127 -11.08 -11.42 -1.32
N ILE A 128 -11.79 -10.33 -1.00
CA ILE A 128 -11.74 -9.64 0.28
C ILE A 128 -13.17 -9.45 0.76
N ASP A 129 -13.53 -10.09 1.88
CA ASP A 129 -14.90 -10.08 2.45
C ASP A 129 -15.98 -10.39 1.39
N GLY A 130 -15.77 -11.45 0.61
CA GLY A 130 -16.68 -11.90 -0.44
C GLY A 130 -16.69 -11.05 -1.72
N LYS A 131 -15.85 -10.01 -1.80
CA LYS A 131 -15.69 -9.20 -3.01
C LYS A 131 -14.47 -9.68 -3.79
N PRO A 132 -14.60 -10.05 -5.08
CA PRO A 132 -13.48 -10.56 -5.86
C PRO A 132 -12.43 -9.50 -6.11
N CYS A 133 -11.15 -9.91 -6.08
CA CYS A 133 -10.03 -9.13 -6.54
C CYS A 133 -9.93 -9.24 -8.07
N ALA A 134 -9.73 -8.13 -8.77
CA ALA A 134 -9.56 -8.13 -10.22
C ALA A 134 -8.17 -8.64 -10.62
N THR A 135 -7.17 -8.43 -9.74
CA THR A 135 -5.78 -8.85 -9.98
C THR A 135 -5.16 -9.46 -8.72
N TYR A 136 -4.09 -10.21 -8.91
CA TYR A 136 -3.36 -10.87 -7.81
C TYR A 136 -2.64 -9.90 -6.86
N ILE A 137 -2.63 -8.60 -7.13
CA ILE A 137 -2.01 -7.56 -6.29
C ILE A 137 -3.02 -6.60 -5.65
N ASP A 138 -4.32 -6.78 -5.85
CA ASP A 138 -5.33 -5.85 -5.34
C ASP A 138 -5.34 -5.75 -3.82
N TRP A 139 -4.99 -6.83 -3.12
CA TRP A 139 -4.93 -6.85 -1.67
C TRP A 139 -3.93 -5.85 -1.06
N PHE A 140 -2.94 -5.37 -1.84
CA PHE A 140 -2.03 -4.29 -1.42
C PHE A 140 -2.10 -3.05 -2.32
N ALA A 141 -3.21 -2.88 -3.05
CA ALA A 141 -3.37 -1.76 -3.96
C ALA A 141 -3.26 -0.39 -3.28
N ILE A 142 -3.66 -0.29 -2.01
CA ILE A 142 -3.52 0.93 -1.21
C ILE A 142 -2.04 1.35 -1.14
N THR A 143 -1.14 0.40 -0.99
CA THR A 143 0.31 0.66 -0.89
C THR A 143 0.88 1.13 -2.21
N PHE A 144 0.63 0.40 -3.29
CA PHE A 144 1.20 0.78 -4.58
C PHE A 144 0.55 2.04 -5.18
N ALA A 145 -0.72 2.32 -4.87
CA ALA A 145 -1.37 3.56 -5.30
C ALA A 145 -0.66 4.80 -4.73
N LEU A 146 -0.19 4.73 -3.49
CA LEU A 146 0.58 5.82 -2.88
C LEU A 146 1.95 6.02 -3.55
N THR A 147 2.57 4.99 -4.11
CA THR A 147 3.82 5.17 -4.85
C THR A 147 3.66 6.05 -6.09
N MET A 148 2.43 6.13 -6.64
CA MET A 148 2.11 6.98 -7.77
C MET A 148 2.03 8.48 -7.41
N THR A 149 1.96 8.81 -6.12
CA THR A 149 1.81 10.19 -5.63
C THR A 149 3.12 10.95 -5.49
N ALA A 150 4.27 10.26 -5.52
CA ALA A 150 5.59 10.82 -5.19
C ALA A 150 5.66 11.50 -3.80
N CYS A 151 4.71 11.22 -2.91
CA CYS A 151 4.71 11.72 -1.54
C CYS A 151 5.55 10.80 -0.63
N PRO A 152 6.20 11.34 0.40
CA PRO A 152 6.84 10.52 1.42
C PRO A 152 5.79 9.76 2.25
N VAL A 153 6.04 8.47 2.49
CA VAL A 153 5.13 7.58 3.21
C VAL A 153 5.90 6.80 4.27
N VAL A 154 5.31 6.66 5.45
CA VAL A 154 5.81 5.76 6.50
C VAL A 154 4.70 4.81 6.91
N SER A 155 5.04 3.52 7.06
CA SER A 155 4.13 2.52 7.61
C SER A 155 4.43 2.31 9.10
N VAL A 156 3.37 2.32 9.91
CA VAL A 156 3.47 2.19 11.38
C VAL A 156 2.47 1.13 11.83
N PRO A 157 2.85 0.18 12.72
CA PRO A 157 1.89 -0.73 13.34
C PRO A 157 0.81 0.07 14.08
N CYS A 158 -0.46 -0.38 14.00
CA CYS A 158 -1.55 0.32 14.67
C CYS A 158 -2.43 -0.58 15.54
N GLY A 159 -2.20 -1.90 15.50
CA GLY A 159 -2.95 -2.86 16.30
C GLY A 159 -2.75 -4.29 15.82
N PHE A 160 -3.58 -5.19 16.33
CA PHE A 160 -3.54 -6.61 16.04
C PHE A 160 -4.95 -7.13 15.76
N THR A 161 -5.05 -8.12 14.89
CA THR A 161 -6.28 -8.90 14.70
C THR A 161 -6.65 -9.69 15.96
N ALA A 162 -7.86 -10.22 15.99
CA ALA A 162 -8.29 -11.12 17.08
C ALA A 162 -7.38 -12.37 17.23
N THR A 163 -6.68 -12.75 16.16
CA THR A 163 -5.72 -13.87 16.15
C THR A 163 -4.27 -13.43 16.43
N GLY A 164 -4.04 -12.15 16.75
CA GLY A 164 -2.71 -11.62 17.09
C GLY A 164 -1.84 -11.25 15.89
N LEU A 165 -2.38 -11.20 14.67
CA LEU A 165 -1.63 -10.75 13.48
C LEU A 165 -1.54 -9.22 13.43
N PRO A 166 -0.39 -8.65 13.04
CA PRO A 166 -0.21 -7.21 13.05
C PRO A 166 -0.99 -6.52 11.93
N VAL A 167 -1.53 -5.34 12.25
CA VAL A 167 -2.16 -4.42 11.31
C VAL A 167 -1.45 -3.08 11.41
N GLY A 168 -1.25 -2.42 10.27
CA GLY A 168 -0.58 -1.11 10.19
C GLY A 168 -1.36 -0.06 9.42
N VAL A 169 -0.99 1.19 9.67
CA VAL A 169 -1.41 2.33 8.85
C VAL A 169 -0.23 2.91 8.11
N GLN A 170 -0.50 3.55 7.00
CA GLN A 170 0.43 4.42 6.30
C GLN A 170 0.09 5.86 6.63
N ILE A 171 1.11 6.64 6.98
CA ILE A 171 1.04 8.09 7.13
C ILE A 171 1.76 8.68 5.93
N VAL A 172 1.07 9.52 5.18
CA VAL A 172 1.55 10.16 3.95
C VAL A 172 1.72 11.64 4.23
N GLY A 173 2.89 12.18 3.92
CA GLY A 173 3.21 13.60 4.12
C GLY A 173 3.32 14.36 2.81
N LYS A 174 3.27 15.70 2.90
CA LYS A 174 3.52 16.61 1.79
C LYS A 174 5.01 16.55 1.38
N PRO A 175 5.35 16.49 0.07
CA PRO A 175 6.74 16.64 -0.36
C PRO A 175 7.18 18.13 -0.40
N PRO A 176 8.43 18.48 0.00
CA PRO A 176 9.34 17.70 0.84
C PRO A 176 8.89 17.79 2.30
N GLY A 177 8.80 16.68 3.01
CA GLY A 177 8.22 16.68 4.37
C GLY A 177 8.64 15.51 5.25
N GLU A 178 9.69 14.79 4.87
CA GLU A 178 10.11 13.55 5.55
C GLU A 178 10.36 13.74 7.04
N ALA A 179 10.96 14.86 7.43
CA ALA A 179 11.25 15.14 8.85
C ALA A 179 9.96 15.35 9.67
N ALA A 180 8.95 16.02 9.12
CA ALA A 180 7.66 16.20 9.76
C ALA A 180 6.91 14.85 9.86
N LEU A 181 6.92 14.09 8.77
CA LEU A 181 6.34 12.76 8.69
C LEU A 181 6.93 11.81 9.73
N LEU A 182 8.25 11.74 9.86
CA LEU A 182 8.91 10.88 10.85
C LEU A 182 8.62 11.31 12.29
N ARG A 183 8.48 12.62 12.55
CA ARG A 183 8.03 13.09 13.87
C ARG A 183 6.59 12.66 14.19
N ALA A 184 5.67 12.79 13.23
CA ALA A 184 4.28 12.35 13.40
C ALA A 184 4.20 10.84 13.66
N ALA A 185 4.92 10.05 12.86
CA ALA A 185 5.00 8.59 13.03
C ALA A 185 5.53 8.21 14.41
N ARG A 186 6.60 8.84 14.89
CA ARG A 186 7.16 8.60 16.21
C ARG A 186 6.17 8.93 17.33
N GLN A 187 5.47 10.06 17.23
CA GLN A 187 4.45 10.44 18.23
C GLN A 187 3.31 9.42 18.27
N PHE A 188 2.87 8.98 17.11
CA PHE A 188 1.84 7.94 16.99
C PHE A 188 2.29 6.61 17.60
N GLU A 189 3.50 6.11 17.26
CA GLU A 189 4.06 4.91 17.89
C GLU A 189 4.14 5.00 19.41
N GLN A 190 4.55 6.17 19.93
CA GLN A 190 4.63 6.40 21.37
C GLN A 190 3.24 6.35 22.04
N SER A 191 2.22 6.91 21.38
CA SER A 191 0.83 6.89 21.92
C SER A 191 0.24 5.49 21.95
N LEU A 192 0.61 4.62 21.02
CA LEU A 192 0.19 3.22 20.97
C LEU A 192 0.87 2.34 22.02
N GLY A 193 2.06 2.72 22.50
CA GLY A 193 2.85 1.94 23.45
C GLY A 193 3.40 0.61 22.89
N LEU A 194 3.30 0.38 21.59
CA LEU A 194 3.72 -0.87 20.93
C LEU A 194 5.23 -1.05 20.88
N ALA A 195 6.00 0.03 21.00
CA ALA A 195 7.48 -0.02 21.02
C ALA A 195 8.07 -0.89 22.14
N LYS A 196 7.27 -1.21 23.17
CA LYS A 196 7.65 -2.11 24.26
C LYS A 196 7.39 -3.59 23.92
N GLN A 197 6.67 -3.88 22.86
CA GLN A 197 6.45 -5.23 22.39
C GLN A 197 7.69 -5.64 21.57
N LEU A 198 8.48 -6.55 22.12
CA LEU A 198 9.63 -7.07 21.41
C LEU A 198 9.16 -7.82 20.15
N PRO A 199 9.85 -7.66 19.01
CA PRO A 199 9.63 -8.51 17.86
C PRO A 199 9.75 -9.98 18.28
N ILE A 200 9.04 -10.88 17.59
CA ILE A 200 9.21 -12.31 17.74
C ILE A 200 10.70 -12.62 17.54
N ASN A 201 11.35 -13.15 18.59
CA ASN A 201 12.75 -13.54 18.48
C ASN A 201 12.81 -14.87 17.71
N PRO A 202 13.35 -14.92 16.50
CA PRO A 202 13.41 -16.13 15.71
C PRO A 202 14.27 -17.24 16.36
N HIS A 203 15.14 -16.88 17.32
CA HIS A 203 15.97 -17.82 18.05
C HIS A 203 15.27 -18.47 19.25
N ASN A 204 14.16 -17.94 19.71
CA ASN A 204 13.35 -18.51 20.78
C ASN A 204 12.24 -19.44 20.28
N GLY A 205 12.00 -19.47 18.98
CA GLY A 205 11.18 -20.46 18.33
C GLY A 205 11.93 -21.79 18.33
N ARG A 206 11.75 -22.63 19.35
CA ARG A 206 12.09 -24.06 19.21
C ARG A 206 11.30 -24.53 18.02
N GLY A 207 12.04 -24.98 17.01
CA GLY A 207 11.48 -25.47 15.80
C GLY A 207 10.37 -26.49 16.05
N VAL A 208 9.23 -26.17 15.49
CA VAL A 208 8.29 -27.16 15.02
C VAL A 208 8.34 -27.03 13.50
N ILE A 209 9.19 -27.84 12.90
CA ILE A 209 9.03 -28.26 11.52
C ILE A 209 8.08 -29.45 11.56
#